data_966d5f3b464c42c733bd1e597c23fb87
#
_entry.id   966d5f3b464c42c733bd1e597c23fb87
#
_cell.length_a   1.000
_cell.length_b   1.000
_cell.length_c   1.000
_cell.angle_alpha   90.00
_cell.angle_beta   90.00
_cell.angle_gamma   90.00
#
_symmetry.space_group_name_H-M   'P 1'
#
loop_
_entity.id
_entity.type
_entity.pdbx_description
1 polymer ?
#
loop_
_entity_poly.entity_id
_entity_poly.type
_entity_poly.pdbx_seq_one_letter_code
_entity_poly.pdbx_strand_id
1 'polypeptide(L)'
;MDKVLSLLSFAKKAGKIVAGSNAVQRSLLLGKSYLIVIAKDAGLSIKDKMIRLCNENSIPYLVYGSNEILSKALGEVNKVIFSVEDENFAKSILDKNEEM
;
A
#
# COMPACT_ATOMS: atom_id res chain seq x y z
N MET A 1 1.34 -17.83 2.53
CA MET A 1 1.19 -16.38 2.24
C MET A 1 0.32 -16.25 0.99
N ASP A 2 -0.65 -15.36 0.98
CA ASP A 2 -1.49 -15.18 -0.19
C ASP A 2 -0.74 -14.44 -1.32
N LYS A 3 -1.35 -14.40 -2.50
CA LYS A 3 -0.69 -13.84 -3.68
C LYS A 3 -0.49 -12.33 -3.58
N VAL A 4 -1.41 -11.61 -2.93
CA VAL A 4 -1.27 -10.16 -2.74
C VAL A 4 -0.09 -9.87 -1.82
N LEU A 5 0.01 -10.56 -0.70
CA LEU A 5 1.14 -10.39 0.24
C LEU A 5 2.46 -10.78 -0.40
N SER A 6 2.47 -11.84 -1.22
CA SER A 6 3.67 -12.26 -1.94
C SER A 6 4.14 -11.18 -2.91
N LEU A 7 3.23 -10.58 -3.66
CA LEU A 7 3.57 -9.50 -4.60
C LEU A 7 4.06 -8.26 -3.86
N LEU A 8 3.42 -7.91 -2.74
CA LEU A 8 3.89 -6.80 -1.90
C LEU A 8 5.31 -7.05 -1.40
N SER A 9 5.58 -8.28 -0.96
CA SER A 9 6.90 -8.67 -0.48
C SER A 9 7.96 -8.56 -1.59
N PHE A 10 7.63 -9.01 -2.79
CA PHE A 10 8.53 -8.88 -3.96
C PHE A 10 8.77 -7.41 -4.30
N ALA A 11 7.72 -6.60 -4.29
CA ALA A 11 7.85 -5.17 -4.56
C ALA A 11 8.75 -4.48 -3.52
N LYS A 12 8.63 -4.88 -2.26
CA LYS A 12 9.50 -4.36 -1.19
C LYS A 12 10.96 -4.71 -1.45
N LYS A 13 11.23 -5.97 -1.80
CA LYS A 13 12.59 -6.41 -2.11
C LYS A 13 13.18 -5.68 -3.31
N ALA A 14 12.34 -5.31 -4.26
CA ALA A 14 12.76 -4.55 -5.43
C ALA A 14 12.92 -3.06 -5.17
N GLY A 15 12.72 -2.60 -3.94
CA GLY A 15 12.84 -1.19 -3.58
C GLY A 15 11.69 -0.33 -4.08
N LYS A 16 10.51 -0.94 -4.30
CA LYS A 16 9.34 -0.25 -4.88
C LYS A 16 8.23 0.01 -3.87
N ILE A 17 8.51 -0.12 -2.58
CA ILE A 17 7.54 0.14 -1.51
C ILE A 17 8.10 1.21 -0.58
N VAL A 18 7.28 2.20 -0.27
CA VAL A 18 7.56 3.09 0.86
C VAL A 18 6.47 2.87 1.92
N ALA A 19 6.83 2.98 3.18
CA ALA A 19 5.97 2.66 4.31
C ALA A 19 5.85 3.84 5.27
N GLY A 20 4.68 3.96 5.88
CA GLY A 20 4.39 5.00 6.85
C GLY A 20 3.67 6.19 6.23
N SER A 21 2.79 6.81 7.00
CA SER A 21 1.89 7.84 6.48
C SER A 21 2.61 9.05 5.89
N ASN A 22 3.68 9.52 6.50
CA ASN A 22 4.42 10.68 6.00
C ASN A 22 5.11 10.38 4.68
N ALA A 23 5.82 9.25 4.59
CA ALA A 23 6.52 8.84 3.37
C ALA A 23 5.54 8.56 2.24
N VAL A 24 4.42 7.92 2.55
CA VAL A 24 3.39 7.60 1.56
C VAL A 24 2.73 8.88 1.03
N GLN A 25 2.40 9.82 1.91
CA GLN A 25 1.83 11.09 1.50
C GLN A 25 2.78 11.83 0.55
N ARG A 26 4.07 11.85 0.87
CA ARG A 26 5.09 12.45 0.02
C ARG A 26 5.16 11.77 -1.34
N SER A 27 5.20 10.45 -1.35
CA SER A 27 5.21 9.65 -2.59
C SER A 27 4.03 9.99 -3.48
N LEU A 28 2.84 10.05 -2.87
CA LEU A 28 1.61 10.35 -3.58
C LEU A 28 1.64 11.76 -4.18
N LEU A 29 2.04 12.75 -3.39
CA LEU A 29 2.09 14.14 -3.85
C LEU A 29 3.16 14.38 -4.91
N LEU A 30 4.23 13.59 -4.91
CA LEU A 30 5.30 13.67 -5.93
C LEU A 30 4.98 12.87 -7.19
N GLY A 31 3.81 12.24 -7.25
CA GLY A 31 3.41 11.47 -8.42
C GLY A 31 4.13 10.13 -8.57
N LYS A 32 4.68 9.59 -7.49
CA LYS A 32 5.42 8.33 -7.52
C LYS A 32 4.56 7.10 -7.18
N SER A 33 3.38 7.31 -6.60
CA SER A 33 2.50 6.23 -6.15
C SER A 33 1.63 5.72 -7.29
N TYR A 34 1.56 4.40 -7.43
CA TYR A 34 0.64 3.74 -8.36
C TYR A 34 -0.45 2.97 -7.64
N LEU A 35 -0.27 2.70 -6.36
CA LEU A 35 -1.24 2.02 -5.51
C LEU A 35 -0.90 2.32 -4.06
N ILE A 36 -1.92 2.63 -3.26
CA ILE A 36 -1.77 2.79 -1.82
C ILE A 36 -2.45 1.60 -1.14
N VAL A 37 -1.73 0.94 -0.22
CA VAL A 37 -2.28 -0.16 0.57
C VAL A 37 -2.47 0.32 1.99
N ILE A 38 -3.67 0.13 2.51
CA ILE A 38 -4.08 0.60 3.84
C ILE A 38 -4.48 -0.62 4.67
N ALA A 39 -3.88 -0.80 5.83
CA ALA A 39 -4.26 -1.89 6.72
C ALA A 39 -5.70 -1.71 7.20
N LYS A 40 -6.43 -2.82 7.34
CA LYS A 40 -7.83 -2.79 7.79
C LYS A 40 -7.97 -2.18 9.18
N ASP A 41 -6.97 -2.36 10.03
CA ASP A 41 -6.96 -1.84 11.40
C ASP A 41 -6.20 -0.51 11.54
N ALA A 42 -5.94 0.19 10.45
CA ALA A 42 -5.43 1.55 10.51
C ALA A 42 -6.45 2.45 11.21
N GLY A 43 -5.98 3.43 11.96
CA GLY A 43 -6.87 4.38 12.62
C GLY A 43 -7.78 5.08 11.62
N LEU A 44 -9.02 5.36 12.02
CA LEU A 44 -10.02 5.96 11.13
C LEU A 44 -9.54 7.27 10.52
N SER A 45 -8.90 8.11 11.32
CA SER A 45 -8.42 9.41 10.87
C SER A 45 -7.41 9.28 9.72
N ILE A 46 -6.42 8.40 9.88
CA ILE A 46 -5.40 8.20 8.86
C ILE A 46 -5.97 7.49 7.62
N LYS A 47 -6.86 6.54 7.84
CA LYS A 47 -7.53 5.82 6.76
C LYS A 47 -8.33 6.79 5.89
N ASP A 48 -9.18 7.62 6.50
CA ASP A 48 -10.01 8.59 5.80
C ASP A 48 -9.16 9.60 5.04
N LYS A 49 -8.08 10.08 5.66
CA LYS A 49 -7.15 11.01 5.03
C LYS A 49 -6.51 10.41 3.79
N MET A 50 -6.04 9.16 3.89
CA MET A 50 -5.37 8.50 2.76
C MET A 50 -6.33 8.20 1.62
N ILE A 51 -7.54 7.77 1.93
CA ILE A 51 -8.57 7.52 0.90
C ILE A 51 -8.90 8.83 0.17
N ARG A 52 -9.07 9.93 0.91
CA ARG A 52 -9.34 11.24 0.31
C ARG A 52 -8.20 11.67 -0.61
N LEU A 53 -6.94 11.54 -0.16
CA LEU A 53 -5.78 11.89 -0.98
C LEU A 53 -5.69 11.04 -2.25
N CYS A 54 -6.00 9.75 -2.14
CA CYS A 54 -6.03 8.86 -3.30
C CYS A 54 -7.08 9.32 -4.31
N ASN A 55 -8.29 9.65 -3.83
CA ASN A 55 -9.36 10.10 -4.71
C ASN A 55 -9.01 11.44 -5.37
N GLU A 56 -8.42 12.36 -4.62
CA GLU A 56 -8.02 13.67 -5.16
C GLU A 56 -6.92 13.58 -6.21
N ASN A 57 -6.10 12.54 -6.14
CA ASN A 57 -4.96 12.36 -7.05
C ASN A 57 -5.17 11.22 -8.06
N SER A 58 -6.37 10.65 -8.11
CA SER A 58 -6.72 9.56 -9.02
C SER A 58 -5.78 8.35 -8.88
N ILE A 59 -5.41 8.02 -7.65
CA ILE A 59 -4.58 6.86 -7.34
C ILE A 59 -5.45 5.77 -6.73
N PRO A 60 -5.38 4.52 -7.22
CA PRO A 60 -6.14 3.43 -6.62
C PRO A 60 -5.63 3.11 -5.22
N TYR A 61 -6.52 2.66 -4.36
CA TYR A 61 -6.14 2.19 -3.03
C TYR A 61 -6.77 0.84 -2.74
N LEU A 62 -6.18 0.13 -1.80
CA LEU A 62 -6.62 -1.20 -1.40
C LEU A 62 -6.57 -1.25 0.13
N VAL A 63 -7.72 -1.54 0.77
CA VAL A 63 -7.76 -1.80 2.20
C VAL A 63 -7.57 -3.30 2.38
N TYR A 64 -6.43 -3.72 2.91
CA TYR A 64 -6.03 -5.11 2.89
C TYR A 64 -5.14 -5.48 4.07
N GLY A 65 -5.43 -6.64 4.69
CA GLY A 65 -4.59 -7.15 5.75
C GLY A 65 -4.65 -6.33 7.03
N SER A 66 -3.86 -6.74 8.01
CA SER A 66 -3.72 -6.03 9.28
C SER A 66 -2.34 -5.41 9.38
N ASN A 67 -2.15 -4.51 10.35
CA ASN A 67 -0.83 -4.00 10.70
C ASN A 67 0.17 -5.15 10.87
N GLU A 68 -0.22 -6.15 11.67
CA GLU A 68 0.67 -7.27 11.97
C GLU A 68 1.07 -8.04 10.72
N ILE A 69 0.11 -8.39 9.89
CA ILE A 69 0.35 -9.18 8.68
C ILE A 69 1.19 -8.40 7.67
N LEU A 70 0.82 -7.15 7.42
CA LEU A 70 1.53 -6.31 6.43
C LEU A 70 2.93 -5.97 6.89
N SER A 71 3.07 -5.56 8.15
CA SER A 71 4.38 -5.20 8.69
C SER A 71 5.33 -6.40 8.66
N LYS A 72 4.84 -7.58 9.03
CA LYS A 72 5.63 -8.80 9.00
C LYS A 72 6.05 -9.17 7.57
N ALA A 73 5.10 -9.14 6.63
CA ALA A 73 5.36 -9.51 5.23
C ALA A 73 6.35 -8.54 4.56
N LEU A 74 6.33 -7.27 4.95
CA LEU A 74 7.14 -6.22 4.33
C LEU A 74 8.38 -5.85 5.14
N GLY A 75 8.63 -6.57 6.25
CA GLY A 75 9.82 -6.30 7.07
C GLY A 75 9.77 -4.93 7.74
N GLU A 76 8.59 -4.45 8.09
CA GLU A 76 8.39 -3.17 8.75
C GLU A 76 7.90 -3.37 10.18
N VAL A 77 7.92 -2.30 10.98
CA VAL A 77 7.42 -2.32 12.35
C VAL A 77 6.35 -1.24 12.48
N ASN A 78 5.13 -1.65 12.88
CA ASN A 78 4.02 -0.73 13.13
C ASN A 78 3.70 0.22 11.98
N LYS A 79 3.68 -0.30 10.75
CA LYS A 79 3.27 0.47 9.58
C LYS A 79 1.91 -0.02 9.10
N VAL A 80 1.03 0.92 8.80
CA VAL A 80 -0.34 0.61 8.35
C VAL A 80 -0.66 1.19 6.98
N ILE A 81 0.22 2.01 6.42
CA ILE A 81 0.05 2.65 5.11
C ILE A 81 1.30 2.40 4.28
N PHE A 82 1.09 1.95 3.04
CA PHE A 82 2.18 1.62 2.12
C PHE A 82 1.87 2.17 0.73
N SER A 83 2.91 2.64 0.03
CA SER A 83 2.79 3.03 -1.37
C SER A 83 3.59 2.08 -2.24
N VAL A 84 2.97 1.63 -3.33
CA VAL A 84 3.65 0.85 -4.36
C VAL A 84 4.07 1.83 -5.46
N GLU A 85 5.38 2.00 -5.62
CA GLU A 85 5.97 2.97 -6.54
C GLU A 85 6.39 2.35 -7.88
N ASP A 86 5.64 1.35 -8.31
CA ASP A 86 5.90 0.66 -9.58
C ASP A 86 4.56 0.27 -10.20
N GLU A 87 4.37 0.68 -11.44
CA GLU A 87 3.10 0.45 -12.14
C GLU A 87 2.80 -1.03 -12.34
N ASN A 88 3.81 -1.81 -12.70
CA ASN A 88 3.62 -3.24 -12.97
C ASN A 88 3.26 -4.02 -11.70
N PHE A 89 3.94 -3.74 -10.60
CA PHE A 89 3.59 -4.36 -9.31
C PHE A 89 2.19 -3.95 -8.87
N ALA A 90 1.86 -2.66 -9.00
CA ALA A 90 0.53 -2.16 -8.62
C ALA A 90 -0.57 -2.87 -9.41
N LYS A 91 -0.40 -2.99 -10.71
CA LYS A 91 -1.37 -3.68 -11.58
C LYS A 91 -1.51 -5.14 -11.20
N SER A 92 -0.40 -5.84 -10.98
CA SER A 92 -0.42 -7.26 -10.60
C SER A 92 -1.11 -7.47 -9.25
N ILE A 93 -0.86 -6.58 -8.29
CA ILE A 93 -1.49 -6.66 -6.96
C ILE A 93 -3.00 -6.47 -7.08
N LEU A 94 -3.44 -5.47 -7.84
CA LEU A 94 -4.87 -5.21 -8.04
C LEU A 94 -5.55 -6.38 -8.75
N ASP A 95 -4.90 -6.96 -9.76
CA ASP A 95 -5.44 -8.11 -10.48
C ASP A 95 -5.61 -9.31 -9.55
N LYS A 96 -4.61 -9.59 -8.71
CA LYS A 96 -4.70 -10.72 -7.76
C LYS A 96 -5.74 -10.48 -6.69
N ASN A 97 -5.92 -9.24 -6.25
CA ASN A 97 -6.96 -8.91 -5.28
C ASN A 97 -8.36 -9.19 -5.85
N GLU A 98 -8.58 -8.89 -7.11
CA GLU A 98 -9.87 -9.14 -7.76
C GLU A 98 -10.17 -10.63 -7.94
N GLU A 99 -9.15 -11.47 -8.01
CA GLU A 99 -9.29 -12.93 -8.13
C GLU A 99 -9.69 -13.59 -6.80
N MET A 100 -9.64 -12.88 -5.69
CA MET A 100 -9.88 -13.46 -4.36
C MET A 100 -11.35 -13.33 -3.92
#